data_2ee66450aa49abc3838854579d0e1d13
#
_entry.id   2ee66450aa49abc3838854579d0e1d13
#
_cell.length_a   1.000
_cell.length_b   1.000
_cell.length_c   1.000
_cell.angle_alpha   90.00
_cell.angle_beta   90.00
_cell.angle_gamma   90.00
#
_symmetry.space_group_name_H-M   'P 1'
#
loop_
_entity.id
_entity.type
_entity.pdbx_description
1 polymer ?
#
loop_
_entity_poly.entity_id
_entity_poly.type
_entity_poly.pdbx_seq_one_letter_code
_entity_poly.pdbx_strand_id
1 'polypeptide(L)' 'MPSLPLRGAHITLAQAVKAAGFADSGGQAKHLVRDGGVTVNGAPATQPGRKLVAGDRFRVGDEPEWTVAAAAESADG' A
#
# COMPACT_ATOMS: atom_id res chain seq x y z
N MET A 1 -5.12 -1.64 -13.81
CA MET A 1 -5.03 -1.68 -12.36
C MET A 1 -3.97 -0.74 -11.86
N PRO A 2 -4.24 0.03 -10.83
CA PRO A 2 -3.23 0.95 -10.35
C PRO A 2 -2.06 0.20 -9.72
N SER A 3 -0.89 0.77 -9.85
CA SER A 3 0.29 0.22 -9.24
C SER A 3 1.06 1.32 -8.51
N LEU A 4 1.79 0.92 -7.48
CA LEU A 4 2.56 1.83 -6.63
C LEU A 4 4.03 1.48 -6.78
N PRO A 5 4.86 2.38 -7.31
CA PRO A 5 6.28 2.07 -7.45
C PRO A 5 6.96 1.99 -6.08
N LEU A 6 7.75 0.95 -5.90
CA LEU A 6 8.51 0.71 -4.68
C LEU A 6 9.91 1.26 -4.84
N ARG A 7 10.31 2.14 -3.95
CA ARG A 7 11.61 2.80 -4.06
C ARG A 7 12.74 2.15 -3.25
N GLY A 8 12.44 1.11 -2.55
CA GLY A 8 13.45 0.42 -1.73
C GLY A 8 13.08 -1.02 -1.62
N ALA A 9 13.58 -1.68 -0.58
CA ALA A 9 13.30 -3.08 -0.36
C ALA A 9 11.84 -3.32 0.05
N HIS A 10 11.21 -2.34 0.69
CA HIS A 10 9.83 -2.48 1.15
C HIS A 10 9.22 -1.09 1.37
N ILE A 11 7.90 -1.09 1.57
CA ILE A 11 7.15 0.09 1.99
C ILE A 11 6.17 -0.38 3.07
N THR A 12 5.90 0.45 4.06
CA THR A 12 4.90 0.07 5.07
C THR A 12 3.49 0.26 4.51
N LEU A 13 2.54 -0.47 5.08
CA LEU A 13 1.15 -0.37 4.62
C LEU A 13 0.62 1.06 4.76
N ALA A 14 0.93 1.74 5.88
CA ALA A 14 0.51 3.13 6.05
C ALA A 14 1.12 4.04 4.98
N GLN A 15 2.40 3.83 4.66
CA GLN A 15 3.05 4.61 3.61
C GLN A 15 2.41 4.35 2.25
N ALA A 16 2.06 3.09 1.97
CA ALA A 16 1.42 2.73 0.72
C ALA A 16 0.05 3.38 0.58
N VAL A 17 -0.74 3.37 1.65
CA VAL A 17 -2.07 3.99 1.66
C VAL A 17 -1.96 5.49 1.40
N LYS A 18 -1.00 6.15 2.04
CA LYS A 18 -0.76 7.57 1.81
C LYS A 18 -0.28 7.84 0.39
N ALA A 19 0.67 7.07 -0.09
CA ALA A 19 1.23 7.27 -1.43
C ALA A 19 0.19 7.05 -2.54
N ALA A 20 -0.76 6.16 -2.29
CA ALA A 20 -1.85 5.92 -3.24
C ALA A 20 -2.93 7.01 -3.20
N GLY A 21 -2.82 7.97 -2.29
CA GLY A 21 -3.74 9.09 -2.24
C GLY A 21 -4.96 8.89 -1.34
N PHE A 22 -5.00 7.83 -0.55
CA PHE A 22 -6.15 7.56 0.33
C PHE A 22 -6.05 8.28 1.68
N ALA A 23 -4.91 8.87 1.97
CA ALA A 23 -4.70 9.61 3.21
C ALA A 23 -3.80 10.81 2.95
N ASP A 24 -4.04 11.90 3.68
CA ASP A 24 -3.27 13.13 3.53
C ASP A 24 -1.99 13.13 4.37
N SER A 25 -1.94 12.27 5.37
CA SER A 25 -0.79 12.21 6.28
C SER A 25 -0.57 10.78 6.74
N GLY A 26 0.62 10.54 7.30
CA GLY A 26 0.92 9.24 7.87
C GLY A 26 0.00 8.87 9.02
N GLY A 27 -0.38 9.86 9.85
CA GLY A 27 -1.30 9.62 10.96
C GLY A 27 -2.68 9.19 10.48
N GLN A 28 -3.18 9.84 9.44
CA GLN A 28 -4.46 9.48 8.86
C GLN A 28 -4.40 8.10 8.23
N ALA A 29 -3.30 7.78 7.55
CA ALA A 29 -3.12 6.45 6.97
C ALA A 29 -3.12 5.36 8.04
N LYS A 30 -2.48 5.62 9.18
CA LYS A 30 -2.48 4.67 10.29
C LYS A 30 -3.89 4.41 10.81
N HIS A 31 -4.70 5.45 10.92
CA HIS A 31 -6.09 5.31 11.35
C HIS A 31 -6.88 4.44 10.38
N LEU A 32 -6.74 4.68 9.09
CA LEU A 32 -7.43 3.89 8.07
C LEU A 32 -7.09 2.41 8.22
N VAL A 33 -5.82 2.10 8.40
CA VAL A 33 -5.38 0.72 8.54
C VAL A 33 -5.93 0.09 9.82
N ARG A 34 -5.83 0.80 10.93
CA ARG A 34 -6.27 0.28 12.23
C ARG A 34 -7.78 0.08 12.30
N ASP A 35 -8.53 0.87 11.56
CA ASP A 35 -9.98 0.74 11.53
C ASP A 35 -10.45 -0.47 10.73
N GLY A 36 -9.54 -1.18 10.09
CA GLY A 36 -9.90 -2.39 9.36
C GLY A 36 -10.38 -2.14 7.95
N GLY A 37 -10.16 -0.93 7.43
CA GLY A 37 -10.59 -0.59 6.08
C GLY A 37 -9.65 -1.03 4.98
N VAL A 38 -8.56 -1.73 5.31
CA VAL A 38 -7.53 -2.08 4.35
C VAL A 38 -7.29 -3.59 4.34
N THR A 39 -7.18 -4.16 3.15
CA THR A 39 -6.80 -5.56 2.99
C THR A 39 -5.46 -5.66 2.27
N VAL A 40 -4.71 -6.70 2.56
CA VAL A 40 -3.46 -7.01 1.87
C VAL A 40 -3.56 -8.43 1.34
N ASN A 41 -3.37 -8.58 0.05
CA ASN A 41 -3.48 -9.88 -0.62
C ASN A 41 -4.80 -10.59 -0.30
N GLY A 42 -5.86 -9.79 -0.19
CA GLY A 42 -7.21 -10.32 0.04
C GLY A 42 -7.55 -10.58 1.51
N ALA A 43 -6.65 -10.29 2.44
CA ALA A 43 -6.88 -10.54 3.86
C ALA A 43 -6.85 -9.23 4.64
N PRO A 44 -7.70 -9.06 5.67
CA PRO A 44 -7.68 -7.84 6.47
C PRO A 44 -6.30 -7.60 7.09
N ALA A 45 -5.87 -6.34 7.07
CA ALA A 45 -4.60 -5.95 7.64
C ALA A 45 -4.81 -4.70 8.49
N THR A 46 -4.48 -4.80 9.78
CA THR A 46 -4.70 -3.72 10.73
C THR A 46 -3.41 -3.15 11.32
N GLN A 47 -2.27 -3.60 10.83
CA GLN A 47 -0.98 -3.12 11.30
C GLN A 47 -0.40 -2.13 10.31
N PRO A 48 -0.36 -0.83 10.66
CA PRO A 48 0.17 0.19 9.75
C PRO A 48 1.63 -0.02 9.38
N GLY A 49 2.39 -0.65 10.27
CA GLY A 49 3.80 -0.93 10.05
C GLY A 49 4.08 -2.19 9.25
N ARG A 50 3.05 -2.89 8.78
CA ARG A 50 3.26 -4.09 7.97
C ARG A 50 4.07 -3.74 6.72
N LYS A 51 5.10 -4.52 6.44
CA LYS A 51 5.97 -4.29 5.29
C LYS A 51 5.38 -4.94 4.05
N LEU A 52 5.36 -4.19 2.96
CA LEU A 52 4.93 -4.68 1.66
C LEU A 52 6.13 -4.68 0.72
N VAL A 53 6.22 -5.69 -0.11
CA VAL A 53 7.28 -5.80 -1.11
C VAL A 53 6.67 -5.89 -2.50
N ALA A 54 7.50 -5.84 -3.52
CA ALA A 54 7.01 -5.92 -4.90
C ALA A 54 6.19 -7.20 -5.09
N GLY A 55 5.03 -7.05 -5.70
CA GLY A 55 4.09 -8.14 -5.89
C GLY A 55 2.97 -8.19 -4.87
N ASP A 56 3.12 -7.53 -3.73
CA ASP A 56 2.03 -7.45 -2.77
C ASP A 56 0.93 -6.54 -3.28
N ARG A 57 -0.30 -6.85 -2.88
CA ARG A 57 -1.47 -6.06 -3.29
C ARG A 57 -2.22 -5.60 -2.06
N PHE A 58 -2.73 -4.39 -2.11
CA PHE A 58 -3.55 -3.85 -1.03
C PHE A 58 -4.76 -3.14 -1.60
N ARG A 59 -5.80 -3.04 -0.79
CA ARG A 59 -7.04 -2.42 -1.19
C ARG A 59 -7.60 -1.64 -0.01
N VAL A 60 -8.09 -0.45 -0.28
CA VAL A 60 -8.72 0.40 0.73
C VAL A 60 -10.23 0.41 0.47
N GLY A 61 -11.01 -0.15 1.40
CA GLY A 61 -12.46 -0.19 1.24
C GLY A 61 -12.88 -0.87 -0.04
N ASP A 62 -13.73 -0.19 -0.81
CA ASP A 62 -14.23 -0.68 -2.09
C ASP A 62 -13.44 -0.15 -3.28
N GLU A 63 -12.34 0.53 -3.03
CA GLU A 63 -11.52 1.09 -4.09
C GLU A 63 -10.78 0.00 -4.86
N PRO A 64 -10.33 0.28 -6.08
CA PRO A 64 -9.57 -0.70 -6.85
C PRO A 64 -8.31 -1.15 -6.09
N GLU A 65 -7.96 -2.41 -6.28
CA GLU A 65 -6.77 -2.97 -5.67
C GLU A 65 -5.51 -2.38 -6.28
N TRP A 66 -4.54 -2.07 -5.45
CA TRP A 66 -3.24 -1.56 -5.88
C TRP A 66 -2.19 -2.65 -5.77
N THR A 67 -1.27 -2.68 -6.72
CA THR A 67 -0.14 -3.61 -6.71
C THR A 67 1.13 -2.84 -6.44
N VAL A 68 1.95 -3.33 -5.52
CA VAL A 68 3.28 -2.77 -5.26
C VAL A 68 4.21 -3.29 -6.36
N ALA A 69 4.83 -2.38 -7.08
CA ALA A 69 5.67 -2.73 -8.23
C ALA A 69 7.11 -2.30 -7.98
N ALA A 70 8.05 -3.07 -8.50
CA ALA A 70 9.46 -2.74 -8.39
C ALA A 70 9.79 -1.58 -9.33
N ALA A 71 10.06 -0.41 -8.76
CA ALA A 71 10.30 0.80 -9.56
C ALA A 71 11.56 0.71 -10.41
N ALA A 72 12.58 0.08 -9.89
CA ALA A 72 13.86 -0.01 -10.59
C ALA A 72 13.74 -0.74 -11.92
N GLU A 73 12.88 -1.74 -11.97
CA GLU A 73 12.71 -2.51 -13.19
C GLU A 73 12.02 -1.70 -14.26
N SER A 74 11.05 -0.91 -13.87
CA SER A 74 10.33 -0.12 -14.85
C SER A 74 11.23 0.97 -15.45
N ALA A 75 12.20 1.44 -14.71
CA ALA A 75 13.11 2.47 -15.21
C ALA A 75 13.98 1.95 -16.35
N ASP A 76 14.26 0.70 -16.36
CA ASP A 76 15.10 0.10 -17.39
C ASP A 76 14.33 -0.23 -18.65
N GLY A 77 13.07 -0.16 -18.54
CA GLY A 77 12.12 -0.55 -19.57
C GLY A 77 12.53 -0.24 -20.92
#